data_8cd7bdf99c01571a98816a37a76242e9
#
_entry.id   8cd7bdf99c01571a98816a37a76242e9
#
_cell.length_a   1.000
_cell.length_b   1.000
_cell.length_c   1.000
_cell.angle_alpha   90.00
_cell.angle_beta   90.00
_cell.angle_gamma   90.00
#
_symmetry.space_group_name_H-M   'P 1'
#
loop_
_entity.id
_entity.type
_entity.pdbx_description
1 polymer ?
#
loop_
_entity_poly.entity_id
_entity_poly.type
_entity_poly.pdbx_seq_one_letter_code
_entity_poly.pdbx_strand_id
1 'polypeptide(L)'
;MQSKWKNRLVNLLSVVLLAIGLAAWIALPWTLLLPIAALLAVWLVVTRSGRLSLAAARIGIATLPQRWGSSSVIVVGIAGVVGVLVAMLAMGQGFQATLNNTGDDSTAIVLRGGSQAETNSVITRDLVPLISNLPGMATDANGRPLLSPELAQVVNIASKSDGTDVNAQLRGVGEQAWAVHTKVKLVQGRHFTPGLREIVVGKGALNQFRGLELGKTLTLGSQQWTVVGVFASGDAHDSEMWTDAQTLATTYNRSAYQSITARTAGKPGFAQFKAAMAADPRLKLDVDTTRAYYGKQGGGLNKLISILGTVIGAIMAVGAVFGALNTMYAAVATRAREIATMRAIGFRGLPVIMALMLETMLLALLGGLLGGLIAWAVFNGYTVSTLGNNFSQVVFQFKVSPELLWSGLKWALGIGLVGGLFPALRAARLPITTALREV
;
A
#
# COMPACT_ATOMS: atom_id res chain seq x y z
N MET A 1 16.85 45.96 12.97
CA MET A 1 16.81 44.92 11.91
C MET A 1 17.28 43.55 12.39
N GLN A 2 18.32 43.45 13.20
CA GLN A 2 18.87 42.18 13.74
C GLN A 2 17.91 41.37 14.64
N SER A 3 17.03 42.00 15.42
CA SER A 3 16.07 41.32 16.31
C SER A 3 14.99 40.55 15.53
N LYS A 4 14.49 41.07 14.42
CA LYS A 4 13.49 40.43 13.58
C LYS A 4 14.06 39.17 12.84
N TRP A 5 15.34 39.24 12.47
CA TRP A 5 16.03 38.14 11.82
C TRP A 5 16.29 37.00 12.80
N LYS A 6 16.75 37.29 14.01
CA LYS A 6 16.94 36.33 15.10
C LYS A 6 15.64 35.59 15.46
N ASN A 7 14.53 36.32 15.56
CA ASN A 7 13.23 35.69 15.84
C ASN A 7 12.72 34.81 14.69
N ARG A 8 12.97 35.18 13.42
CA ARG A 8 12.65 34.37 12.28
C ARG A 8 13.47 33.07 12.26
N LEU A 9 14.76 33.16 12.56
CA LEU A 9 15.66 32.03 12.62
C LEU A 9 15.28 31.07 13.75
N VAL A 10 14.95 31.56 14.93
CA VAL A 10 14.47 30.76 16.07
C VAL A 10 13.15 30.10 15.75
N ASN A 11 12.21 30.79 15.10
CA ASN A 11 10.94 30.17 14.68
C ASN A 11 11.15 29.08 13.63
N LEU A 12 12.03 29.30 12.65
CA LEU A 12 12.35 28.33 11.63
C LEU A 12 13.01 27.09 12.25
N LEU A 13 13.95 27.30 13.17
CA LEU A 13 14.61 26.20 13.90
C LEU A 13 13.62 25.39 14.75
N SER A 14 12.67 26.08 15.39
CA SER A 14 11.61 25.42 16.18
C SER A 14 10.68 24.56 15.30
N VAL A 15 10.32 25.06 14.11
CA VAL A 15 9.51 24.30 13.14
C VAL A 15 10.27 23.06 12.64
N VAL A 16 11.57 23.22 12.32
CA VAL A 16 12.42 22.10 11.87
C VAL A 16 12.57 21.06 12.99
N LEU A 17 12.82 21.47 14.22
CA LEU A 17 12.92 20.56 15.37
C LEU A 17 11.61 19.82 15.64
N LEU A 18 10.47 20.48 15.48
CA LEU A 18 9.15 19.84 15.59
C LEU A 18 8.92 18.83 14.46
N ALA A 19 9.28 19.17 13.23
CA ALA A 19 9.17 18.26 12.11
C ALA A 19 10.05 17.02 12.29
N ILE A 20 11.30 17.20 12.77
CA ILE A 20 12.21 16.09 13.11
C ILE A 20 11.64 15.25 14.25
N GLY A 21 11.12 15.88 15.29
CA GLY A 21 10.49 15.18 16.42
C GLY A 21 9.27 14.38 16.00
N LEU A 22 8.42 14.93 15.12
CA LEU A 22 7.26 14.22 14.57
C LEU A 22 7.69 13.04 13.66
N ALA A 23 8.69 13.25 12.82
CA ALA A 23 9.25 12.17 11.99
C ALA A 23 9.84 11.04 12.84
N ALA A 24 10.58 11.40 13.90
CA ALA A 24 11.11 10.43 14.86
C ALA A 24 9.99 9.67 15.58
N TRP A 25 8.92 10.36 16.02
CA TRP A 25 7.74 9.75 16.62
C TRP A 25 7.07 8.73 15.69
N ILE A 26 6.87 9.07 14.42
CA ILE A 26 6.26 8.20 13.42
C ILE A 26 7.15 6.99 13.12
N ALA A 27 8.47 7.18 13.11
CA ALA A 27 9.46 6.12 12.88
C ALA A 27 9.61 5.15 14.06
N LEU A 28 9.24 5.56 15.29
CA LEU A 28 9.38 4.70 16.48
C LEU A 28 8.53 3.43 16.35
N PRO A 29 9.12 2.26 16.62
CA PRO A 29 8.35 1.01 16.66
C PRO A 29 7.37 1.02 17.85
N TRP A 30 6.25 0.32 17.69
CA TRP A 30 5.23 0.21 18.74
C TRP A 30 5.78 -0.39 20.05
N THR A 31 6.80 -1.24 19.96
CA THR A 31 7.52 -1.85 21.11
C THR A 31 8.16 -0.82 22.03
N LEU A 32 8.49 0.38 21.53
CA LEU A 32 8.98 1.49 22.33
C LEU A 32 7.86 2.43 22.76
N LEU A 33 6.84 2.62 21.94
CA LEU A 33 5.71 3.50 22.25
C LEU A 33 4.84 2.96 23.41
N LEU A 34 4.62 1.66 23.47
CA LEU A 34 3.84 1.05 24.57
C LEU A 34 4.49 1.24 25.95
N PRO A 35 5.79 0.98 26.16
CA PRO A 35 6.46 1.29 27.43
C PRO A 35 6.40 2.78 27.79
N ILE A 36 6.56 3.69 26.82
CA ILE A 36 6.46 5.14 27.05
C ILE A 36 5.04 5.49 27.53
N ALA A 37 4.02 4.97 26.86
CA ALA A 37 2.63 5.17 27.26
C ALA A 37 2.33 4.57 28.64
N ALA A 38 2.87 3.40 28.93
CA ALA A 38 2.75 2.74 30.24
C ALA A 38 3.42 3.56 31.36
N LEU A 39 4.64 4.06 31.13
CA LEU A 39 5.34 4.93 32.06
C LEU A 39 4.55 6.22 32.34
N LEU A 40 3.98 6.84 31.27
CA LEU A 40 3.12 8.00 31.41
C LEU A 40 1.87 7.68 32.24
N ALA A 41 1.23 6.53 31.98
CA ALA A 41 0.06 6.09 32.73
C ALA A 41 0.38 5.86 34.22
N VAL A 42 1.50 5.20 34.50
CA VAL A 42 2.00 5.01 35.89
C VAL A 42 2.28 6.36 36.55
N TRP A 43 2.95 7.27 35.85
CA TRP A 43 3.21 8.62 36.37
C TRP A 43 1.91 9.37 36.70
N LEU A 44 0.91 9.30 35.82
CA LEU A 44 -0.41 9.92 35.99
C LEU A 44 -1.14 9.40 37.24
N VAL A 45 -0.99 8.12 37.57
CA VAL A 45 -1.70 7.49 38.71
C VAL A 45 -0.92 7.64 40.02
N VAL A 46 0.40 7.45 40.00
CA VAL A 46 1.24 7.38 41.21
C VAL A 46 1.58 8.76 41.75
N THR A 47 1.93 9.72 40.88
CA THR A 47 2.43 11.02 41.34
C THR A 47 1.31 11.98 41.69
N ARG A 48 1.59 12.89 42.64
CA ARG A 48 0.65 13.98 43.01
C ARG A 48 0.31 14.86 41.82
N SER A 49 1.33 15.24 41.00
CA SER A 49 1.15 16.03 39.78
C SER A 49 0.31 15.28 38.74
N GLY A 50 0.54 13.98 38.56
CA GLY A 50 -0.22 13.14 37.65
C GLY A 50 -1.69 13.06 38.02
N ARG A 51 -2.01 12.82 39.30
CA ARG A 51 -3.40 12.78 39.79
C ARG A 51 -4.13 14.11 39.64
N LEU A 52 -3.44 15.23 39.86
CA LEU A 52 -3.98 16.56 39.58
C LEU A 52 -4.21 16.77 38.05
N SER A 53 -3.31 16.28 37.22
CA SER A 53 -3.48 16.31 35.76
C SER A 53 -4.71 15.52 35.32
N LEU A 54 -4.91 14.31 35.86
CA LEU A 54 -6.09 13.51 35.58
C LEU A 54 -7.40 14.16 36.07
N ALA A 55 -7.40 14.76 37.27
CA ALA A 55 -8.56 15.49 37.79
C ALA A 55 -8.93 16.68 36.85
N ALA A 56 -7.94 17.47 36.45
CA ALA A 56 -8.16 18.59 35.52
C ALA A 56 -8.60 18.08 34.12
N ALA A 57 -8.01 16.98 33.61
CA ALA A 57 -8.40 16.37 32.34
C ALA A 57 -9.84 15.84 32.36
N ARG A 58 -10.29 15.23 33.47
CA ARG A 58 -11.68 14.77 33.62
C ARG A 58 -12.67 15.90 33.46
N ILE A 59 -12.39 17.07 34.04
CA ILE A 59 -13.24 18.27 33.87
C ILE A 59 -13.26 18.70 32.41
N GLY A 60 -12.09 18.75 31.76
CA GLY A 60 -11.97 19.10 30.34
C GLY A 60 -12.75 18.16 29.41
N ILE A 61 -12.58 16.85 29.63
CA ILE A 61 -13.25 15.82 28.84
C ILE A 61 -14.77 15.84 29.08
N ALA A 62 -15.23 16.01 30.30
CA ALA A 62 -16.67 16.10 30.63
C ALA A 62 -17.38 17.28 29.93
N THR A 63 -16.66 18.34 29.60
CA THR A 63 -17.21 19.51 28.87
C THR A 63 -17.10 19.38 27.34
N LEU A 64 -16.47 18.33 26.79
CA LEU A 64 -16.37 18.10 25.33
C LEU A 64 -17.73 18.06 24.62
N PRO A 65 -18.78 17.38 25.15
CA PRO A 65 -20.09 17.37 24.52
C PRO A 65 -20.70 18.77 24.34
N GLN A 66 -20.42 19.69 25.28
CA GLN A 66 -20.92 21.06 25.20
C GLN A 66 -20.20 21.89 24.10
N ARG A 67 -19.05 21.43 23.63
CA ARG A 67 -18.20 22.04 22.60
C ARG A 67 -18.03 21.14 21.38
N TRP A 68 -19.03 20.28 21.13
CA TRP A 68 -18.96 19.29 20.06
C TRP A 68 -18.62 19.91 18.69
N GLY A 69 -19.18 21.09 18.37
CA GLY A 69 -18.91 21.77 17.12
C GLY A 69 -17.44 22.09 16.89
N SER A 70 -16.72 22.58 17.90
CA SER A 70 -15.28 22.88 17.76
C SER A 70 -14.42 21.60 17.87
N SER A 71 -14.79 20.66 18.75
CA SER A 71 -14.05 19.42 18.94
C SER A 71 -14.15 18.49 17.73
N SER A 72 -15.31 18.45 17.05
CA SER A 72 -15.51 17.65 15.84
C SER A 72 -14.62 18.10 14.68
N VAL A 73 -14.27 19.36 14.57
CA VAL A 73 -13.34 19.85 13.53
C VAL A 73 -11.98 19.16 13.65
N ILE A 74 -11.47 19.00 14.90
CA ILE A 74 -10.21 18.29 15.14
C ILE A 74 -10.34 16.84 14.77
N VAL A 75 -11.40 16.16 15.23
CA VAL A 75 -11.65 14.73 14.98
C VAL A 75 -11.78 14.45 13.48
N VAL A 76 -12.61 15.25 12.77
CA VAL A 76 -12.85 15.08 11.34
C VAL A 76 -11.58 15.41 10.54
N GLY A 77 -10.87 16.48 10.90
CA GLY A 77 -9.61 16.86 10.23
C GLY A 77 -8.56 15.74 10.34
N ILE A 78 -8.36 15.19 11.53
CA ILE A 78 -7.43 14.07 11.75
C ILE A 78 -7.93 12.79 11.06
N ALA A 79 -9.24 12.51 11.13
CA ALA A 79 -9.82 11.35 10.45
C ALA A 79 -9.62 11.41 8.94
N GLY A 80 -9.75 12.59 8.33
CA GLY A 80 -9.47 12.80 6.91
C GLY A 80 -8.01 12.49 6.55
N VAL A 81 -7.05 13.02 7.33
CA VAL A 81 -5.61 12.74 7.12
C VAL A 81 -5.31 11.25 7.22
N VAL A 82 -5.78 10.61 8.30
CA VAL A 82 -5.55 9.17 8.54
C VAL A 82 -6.22 8.32 7.48
N GLY A 83 -7.46 8.66 7.11
CA GLY A 83 -8.22 7.94 6.08
C GLY A 83 -7.50 7.93 4.75
N VAL A 84 -7.06 9.10 4.26
CA VAL A 84 -6.33 9.22 3.00
C VAL A 84 -4.97 8.51 3.07
N LEU A 85 -4.21 8.72 4.14
CA LEU A 85 -2.90 8.08 4.31
C LEU A 85 -3.02 6.54 4.30
N VAL A 86 -3.94 5.99 5.10
CA VAL A 86 -4.15 4.54 5.18
C VAL A 86 -4.64 3.99 3.84
N ALA A 87 -5.54 4.69 3.13
CA ALA A 87 -6.02 4.27 1.80
C ALA A 87 -4.87 4.20 0.78
N MET A 88 -4.02 5.22 0.71
CA MET A 88 -2.87 5.23 -0.21
C MET A 88 -1.86 4.13 0.11
N LEU A 89 -1.54 3.95 1.38
CA LEU A 89 -0.62 2.88 1.79
C LEU A 89 -1.23 1.48 1.57
N ALA A 90 -2.55 1.33 1.76
CA ALA A 90 -3.27 0.08 1.49
C ALA A 90 -3.27 -0.29 0.00
N MET A 91 -3.33 0.71 -0.89
CA MET A 91 -3.15 0.52 -2.33
C MET A 91 -1.78 -0.09 -2.64
N GLY A 92 -0.70 0.51 -2.12
CA GLY A 92 0.66 0.00 -2.31
C GLY A 92 0.85 -1.42 -1.74
N GLN A 93 0.35 -1.67 -0.53
CA GLN A 93 0.42 -3.01 0.08
C GLN A 93 -0.40 -4.04 -0.70
N GLY A 94 -1.58 -3.70 -1.17
CA GLY A 94 -2.41 -4.59 -1.98
C GLY A 94 -1.73 -4.99 -3.29
N PHE A 95 -1.19 -4.01 -4.01
CA PHE A 95 -0.42 -4.24 -5.23
C PHE A 95 0.80 -5.14 -4.98
N GLN A 96 1.62 -4.81 -3.99
CA GLN A 96 2.79 -5.60 -3.62
C GLN A 96 2.40 -7.02 -3.17
N ALA A 97 1.32 -7.17 -2.41
CA ALA A 97 0.84 -8.47 -1.95
C ALA A 97 0.39 -9.34 -3.13
N THR A 98 -0.30 -8.77 -4.13
CA THR A 98 -0.70 -9.47 -5.34
C THR A 98 0.52 -9.97 -6.11
N LEU A 99 1.52 -9.13 -6.33
CA LEU A 99 2.74 -9.52 -7.03
C LEU A 99 3.59 -10.52 -6.24
N ASN A 100 3.76 -10.35 -4.94
CA ASN A 100 4.47 -11.32 -4.09
C ASN A 100 3.78 -12.68 -4.03
N ASN A 101 2.46 -12.70 -4.24
CA ASN A 101 1.69 -13.94 -4.29
C ASN A 101 1.73 -14.60 -5.67
N THR A 102 2.20 -13.88 -6.70
CA THR A 102 2.29 -14.40 -8.07
C THR A 102 3.42 -15.42 -8.18
N GLY A 103 3.08 -16.56 -8.75
CA GLY A 103 4.00 -17.66 -8.88
C GLY A 103 4.35 -18.35 -7.56
N ASP A 104 5.43 -19.13 -7.57
CA ASP A 104 5.95 -19.86 -6.42
C ASP A 104 7.49 -20.00 -6.50
N ASP A 105 8.10 -20.61 -5.46
CA ASP A 105 9.53 -20.83 -5.40
C ASP A 105 10.01 -22.07 -6.19
N SER A 106 9.06 -22.91 -6.67
CA SER A 106 9.33 -24.10 -7.47
C SER A 106 9.10 -23.89 -8.97
N THR A 107 8.69 -22.67 -9.36
CA THR A 107 8.54 -22.30 -10.77
C THR A 107 9.60 -21.26 -11.11
N ALA A 108 10.44 -21.58 -12.09
CA ALA A 108 11.47 -20.69 -12.62
C ALA A 108 10.92 -19.86 -13.78
N ILE A 109 11.31 -18.61 -13.89
CA ILE A 109 11.16 -17.80 -15.09
C ILE A 109 12.54 -17.50 -15.67
N VAL A 110 12.68 -17.75 -16.96
CA VAL A 110 13.90 -17.54 -17.72
C VAL A 110 13.67 -16.34 -18.64
N LEU A 111 14.60 -15.38 -18.60
CA LEU A 111 14.61 -14.19 -19.44
C LEU A 111 15.96 -14.05 -20.12
N ARG A 112 16.03 -13.23 -21.15
CA ARG A 112 17.32 -12.82 -21.73
C ARG A 112 18.16 -12.13 -20.65
N GLY A 113 19.46 -12.41 -20.62
CA GLY A 113 20.39 -11.82 -19.67
C GLY A 113 20.34 -10.28 -19.68
N GLY A 114 20.20 -9.72 -18.48
CA GLY A 114 20.04 -8.28 -18.27
C GLY A 114 18.62 -7.73 -18.47
N SER A 115 17.64 -8.55 -18.88
CA SER A 115 16.24 -8.10 -19.03
C SER A 115 15.56 -8.00 -17.67
N GLN A 116 14.92 -6.86 -17.39
CA GLN A 116 14.19 -6.64 -16.16
C GLN A 116 12.69 -6.97 -16.26
N ALA A 117 12.16 -7.07 -17.49
CA ALA A 117 10.76 -7.38 -17.76
C ALA A 117 10.65 -8.32 -18.98
N GLU A 118 9.58 -9.13 -19.02
CA GLU A 118 9.29 -10.03 -20.14
C GLU A 118 9.21 -9.27 -21.47
N THR A 119 8.60 -8.08 -21.48
CA THR A 119 8.45 -7.22 -22.67
C THR A 119 9.76 -6.82 -23.33
N ASN A 120 10.86 -6.78 -22.57
CA ASN A 120 12.19 -6.42 -23.03
C ASN A 120 13.10 -7.64 -23.27
N SER A 121 12.56 -8.84 -23.11
CA SER A 121 13.27 -10.10 -23.26
C SER A 121 12.97 -10.73 -24.63
N VAL A 122 13.98 -11.33 -25.22
CA VAL A 122 13.86 -12.08 -26.48
C VAL A 122 14.65 -13.36 -26.34
N ILE A 123 13.96 -14.49 -26.41
CA ILE A 123 14.50 -15.87 -26.36
C ILE A 123 14.15 -16.54 -27.68
N THR A 124 15.15 -16.86 -28.48
CA THR A 124 14.95 -17.51 -29.77
C THR A 124 14.47 -18.94 -29.62
N ARG A 125 13.73 -19.44 -30.59
CA ARG A 125 13.06 -20.75 -30.52
C ARG A 125 14.02 -21.93 -30.42
N ASP A 126 15.21 -21.79 -30.99
CA ASP A 126 16.29 -22.80 -30.96
C ASP A 126 16.85 -23.03 -29.55
N LEU A 127 16.68 -22.06 -28.64
CA LEU A 127 17.11 -22.24 -27.25
C LEU A 127 16.14 -23.10 -26.41
N VAL A 128 14.88 -23.23 -26.82
CA VAL A 128 13.87 -24.02 -26.08
C VAL A 128 14.29 -25.48 -25.90
N PRO A 129 14.74 -26.22 -26.92
CA PRO A 129 15.23 -27.58 -26.75
C PRO A 129 16.47 -27.68 -25.87
N LEU A 130 17.37 -26.70 -25.90
CA LEU A 130 18.55 -26.67 -25.04
C LEU A 130 18.13 -26.52 -23.57
N ILE A 131 17.19 -25.63 -23.29
CA ILE A 131 16.67 -25.39 -21.93
C ILE A 131 15.91 -26.62 -21.43
N SER A 132 15.09 -27.26 -22.29
CA SER A 132 14.29 -28.44 -21.90
C SER A 132 15.13 -29.65 -21.46
N ASN A 133 16.40 -29.71 -21.87
CA ASN A 133 17.32 -30.79 -21.50
C ASN A 133 18.16 -30.48 -20.23
N LEU A 134 17.97 -29.30 -19.61
CA LEU A 134 18.71 -28.97 -18.39
C LEU A 134 18.21 -29.76 -17.17
N PRO A 135 19.09 -30.14 -16.26
CA PRO A 135 18.68 -30.87 -15.05
C PRO A 135 17.93 -29.96 -14.07
N GLY A 136 17.18 -30.58 -13.16
CA GLY A 136 16.49 -29.86 -12.07
C GLY A 136 15.05 -29.49 -12.37
N MET A 137 14.55 -29.71 -13.60
CA MET A 137 13.13 -29.54 -13.92
C MET A 137 12.28 -30.71 -13.43
N ALA A 138 11.03 -30.43 -13.11
CA ALA A 138 10.01 -31.42 -12.91
C ALA A 138 9.52 -31.97 -14.26
N THR A 139 9.05 -33.24 -14.28
CA THR A 139 8.52 -33.89 -15.48
C THR A 139 7.05 -34.27 -15.29
N ASP A 140 6.33 -34.39 -16.41
CA ASP A 140 4.99 -34.93 -16.42
C ASP A 140 5.01 -36.47 -16.25
N ALA A 141 3.82 -37.10 -16.25
CA ALA A 141 3.69 -38.57 -16.15
C ALA A 141 4.36 -39.33 -17.30
N ASN A 142 4.63 -38.68 -18.42
CA ASN A 142 5.30 -39.25 -19.60
C ASN A 142 6.81 -38.95 -19.63
N GLY A 143 7.36 -38.36 -18.56
CA GLY A 143 8.77 -37.98 -18.46
C GLY A 143 9.15 -36.71 -19.23
N ARG A 144 8.20 -35.97 -19.78
CA ARG A 144 8.47 -34.71 -20.48
C ARG A 144 8.67 -33.58 -19.47
N PRO A 145 9.70 -32.72 -19.66
CA PRO A 145 9.94 -31.58 -18.75
C PRO A 145 8.78 -30.59 -18.77
N LEU A 146 8.37 -30.14 -17.60
CA LEU A 146 7.30 -29.15 -17.45
C LEU A 146 7.83 -27.75 -17.77
N LEU A 147 7.62 -27.31 -19.01
CA LEU A 147 8.14 -26.08 -19.57
C LEU A 147 7.10 -25.40 -20.46
N SER A 148 6.94 -24.09 -20.30
CA SER A 148 6.05 -23.24 -21.09
C SER A 148 6.83 -22.09 -21.70
N PRO A 149 7.12 -22.08 -23.02
CA PRO A 149 7.58 -20.89 -23.73
C PRO A 149 6.43 -19.90 -23.85
N GLU A 150 6.68 -18.64 -23.51
CA GLU A 150 5.61 -17.65 -23.34
C GLU A 150 5.88 -16.33 -24.10
N LEU A 151 4.79 -15.71 -24.52
CA LEU A 151 4.74 -14.40 -25.15
C LEU A 151 3.82 -13.48 -24.36
N ALA A 152 4.27 -12.28 -24.05
CA ALA A 152 3.48 -11.25 -23.42
C ALA A 152 3.18 -10.11 -24.41
N GLN A 153 1.96 -10.03 -24.90
CA GLN A 153 1.52 -9.01 -25.83
C GLN A 153 0.58 -8.04 -25.12
N VAL A 154 0.88 -6.75 -25.18
CA VAL A 154 -0.03 -5.71 -24.69
C VAL A 154 -1.06 -5.41 -25.77
N VAL A 155 -2.32 -5.42 -25.39
CA VAL A 155 -3.48 -5.14 -26.25
C VAL A 155 -4.37 -4.09 -25.59
N ASN A 156 -5.05 -3.28 -26.41
CA ASN A 156 -5.99 -2.29 -25.91
C ASN A 156 -7.38 -2.90 -25.78
N ILE A 157 -8.02 -2.64 -24.65
CA ILE A 157 -9.37 -3.11 -24.37
C ILE A 157 -10.11 -2.07 -23.52
N ALA A 158 -11.42 -1.94 -23.73
CA ALA A 158 -12.22 -0.97 -23.00
C ALA A 158 -12.44 -1.36 -21.54
N SER A 159 -12.18 -0.45 -20.64
CA SER A 159 -12.49 -0.58 -19.20
C SER A 159 -14.01 -0.59 -18.96
N LYS A 160 -14.47 -1.39 -17.96
CA LYS A 160 -15.88 -1.38 -17.55
C LYS A 160 -16.27 -0.12 -16.79
N SER A 161 -15.33 0.50 -16.07
CA SER A 161 -15.60 1.62 -15.17
C SER A 161 -15.97 2.90 -15.92
N ASP A 162 -15.23 3.24 -16.95
CA ASP A 162 -15.35 4.52 -17.66
C ASP A 162 -15.38 4.38 -19.20
N GLY A 163 -15.18 3.17 -19.71
CA GLY A 163 -15.17 2.88 -21.15
C GLY A 163 -13.90 3.34 -21.86
N THR A 164 -12.89 3.84 -21.16
CA THR A 164 -11.60 4.22 -21.75
C THR A 164 -10.82 2.98 -22.17
N ASP A 165 -10.04 3.10 -23.26
CA ASP A 165 -9.13 2.04 -23.66
C ASP A 165 -7.93 1.98 -22.72
N VAL A 166 -7.68 0.80 -22.20
CA VAL A 166 -6.57 0.52 -21.30
C VAL A 166 -5.74 -0.66 -21.82
N ASN A 167 -4.50 -0.71 -21.40
CA ASN A 167 -3.58 -1.78 -21.77
C ASN A 167 -3.85 -3.03 -20.95
N ALA A 168 -4.22 -4.14 -21.59
CA ALA A 168 -4.34 -5.45 -20.98
C ALA A 168 -3.29 -6.42 -21.51
N GLN A 169 -2.91 -7.42 -20.76
CA GLN A 169 -1.94 -8.43 -21.17
C GLN A 169 -2.64 -9.62 -21.80
N LEU A 170 -2.31 -9.88 -23.06
CA LEU A 170 -2.62 -11.13 -23.76
C LEU A 170 -1.37 -12.00 -23.72
N ARG A 171 -1.41 -13.11 -22.96
CA ARG A 171 -0.29 -14.03 -22.83
C ARG A 171 -0.49 -15.23 -23.73
N GLY A 172 0.45 -15.47 -24.63
CA GLY A 172 0.57 -16.74 -25.35
C GLY A 172 1.37 -17.71 -24.49
N VAL A 173 0.79 -18.85 -24.17
CA VAL A 173 1.40 -19.85 -23.29
C VAL A 173 1.62 -21.15 -24.02
N GLY A 174 2.64 -21.92 -23.61
CA GLY A 174 2.94 -23.23 -24.16
C GLY A 174 1.92 -24.30 -23.76
N GLU A 175 1.97 -25.45 -24.39
CA GLU A 175 1.03 -26.57 -24.17
C GLU A 175 0.96 -27.00 -22.69
N GLN A 176 2.09 -26.97 -21.98
CA GLN A 176 2.19 -27.42 -20.59
C GLN A 176 1.94 -26.30 -19.56
N ALA A 177 1.54 -25.11 -19.97
CA ALA A 177 1.37 -23.95 -19.09
C ALA A 177 0.49 -24.25 -17.87
N TRP A 178 -0.62 -24.97 -18.06
CA TRP A 178 -1.55 -25.32 -16.98
C TRP A 178 -0.93 -26.25 -15.92
N ALA A 179 0.06 -27.05 -16.29
CA ALA A 179 0.82 -27.89 -15.36
C ALA A 179 1.96 -27.11 -14.69
N VAL A 180 2.53 -26.14 -15.38
CA VAL A 180 3.59 -25.25 -14.88
C VAL A 180 3.02 -24.23 -13.89
N HIS A 181 1.94 -23.54 -14.23
CA HIS A 181 1.28 -22.53 -13.40
C HIS A 181 0.20 -23.15 -12.52
N THR A 182 0.59 -23.86 -11.48
CA THR A 182 -0.33 -24.67 -10.66
C THR A 182 -1.39 -23.89 -9.89
N LYS A 183 -1.21 -22.58 -9.68
CA LYS A 183 -2.21 -21.71 -9.07
C LYS A 183 -3.36 -21.37 -10.02
N VAL A 184 -3.12 -21.39 -11.32
CA VAL A 184 -4.11 -21.06 -12.33
C VAL A 184 -5.09 -22.22 -12.48
N LYS A 185 -6.35 -21.98 -12.14
CA LYS A 185 -7.42 -22.99 -12.18
C LYS A 185 -8.56 -22.52 -13.08
N LEU A 186 -8.99 -23.39 -14.00
CA LEU A 186 -10.19 -23.11 -14.79
C LEU A 186 -11.42 -23.11 -13.88
N VAL A 187 -12.22 -22.03 -13.96
CA VAL A 187 -13.42 -21.84 -13.14
C VAL A 187 -14.69 -22.05 -13.97
N GLN A 188 -14.67 -21.63 -15.25
CA GLN A 188 -15.81 -21.73 -16.16
C GLN A 188 -15.33 -22.03 -17.57
N GLY A 189 -16.16 -22.71 -18.37
CA GLY A 189 -15.88 -23.04 -19.75
C GLY A 189 -14.83 -24.14 -19.92
N ARG A 190 -13.95 -23.99 -20.90
CA ARG A 190 -12.89 -24.94 -21.24
C ARG A 190 -11.55 -24.25 -21.52
N HIS A 191 -10.50 -24.99 -21.58
CA HIS A 191 -9.22 -24.53 -22.10
C HIS A 191 -9.32 -24.16 -23.58
N PHE A 192 -8.46 -23.26 -24.04
CA PHE A 192 -8.34 -22.96 -25.48
C PHE A 192 -7.78 -24.17 -26.24
N THR A 193 -8.14 -24.28 -27.50
CA THR A 193 -7.61 -25.30 -28.43
C THR A 193 -6.39 -24.72 -29.14
N PRO A 194 -5.21 -25.38 -29.08
CA PRO A 194 -4.02 -24.93 -29.82
C PRO A 194 -4.32 -24.72 -31.29
N GLY A 195 -3.79 -23.65 -31.88
CA GLY A 195 -4.01 -23.29 -33.28
C GLY A 195 -5.28 -22.47 -33.53
N LEU A 196 -6.22 -22.36 -32.58
CA LEU A 196 -7.42 -21.54 -32.72
C LEU A 196 -7.24 -20.19 -32.01
N ARG A 197 -7.93 -19.17 -32.50
CA ARG A 197 -7.99 -17.85 -31.84
C ARG A 197 -8.99 -17.84 -30.71
N GLU A 198 -8.70 -18.64 -29.70
CA GLU A 198 -9.46 -18.78 -28.48
C GLU A 198 -8.67 -18.21 -27.32
N ILE A 199 -9.39 -17.57 -26.38
CA ILE A 199 -8.80 -17.04 -25.16
C ILE A 199 -9.51 -17.55 -23.93
N VAL A 200 -8.73 -17.78 -22.88
CA VAL A 200 -9.22 -18.02 -21.52
C VAL A 200 -8.85 -16.83 -20.66
N VAL A 201 -9.82 -16.24 -19.98
CA VAL A 201 -9.72 -14.92 -19.35
C VAL A 201 -9.55 -15.09 -17.85
N GLY A 202 -8.64 -14.34 -17.25
CA GLY A 202 -8.52 -14.25 -15.80
C GLY A 202 -9.75 -13.57 -15.17
N LYS A 203 -10.14 -14.03 -13.99
CA LYS A 203 -11.30 -13.50 -13.26
C LYS A 203 -11.21 -11.99 -12.99
N GLY A 204 -10.02 -11.49 -12.74
CA GLY A 204 -9.77 -10.06 -12.56
C GLY A 204 -9.99 -9.27 -13.86
N ALA A 205 -9.47 -9.78 -14.98
CA ALA A 205 -9.67 -9.18 -16.30
C ALA A 205 -11.15 -9.18 -16.69
N LEU A 206 -11.85 -10.31 -16.48
CA LEU A 206 -13.30 -10.41 -16.71
C LEU A 206 -14.09 -9.32 -15.94
N ASN A 207 -13.70 -9.03 -14.72
CA ASN A 207 -14.40 -8.03 -13.89
C ASN A 207 -14.10 -6.58 -14.30
N GLN A 208 -12.93 -6.32 -14.86
CA GLN A 208 -12.45 -4.96 -15.14
C GLN A 208 -12.66 -4.52 -16.59
N PHE A 209 -12.65 -5.45 -17.58
CA PHE A 209 -12.69 -5.11 -18.98
C PHE A 209 -13.98 -5.56 -19.64
N ARG A 210 -14.40 -4.83 -20.68
CA ARG A 210 -15.62 -5.11 -21.45
C ARG A 210 -15.38 -6.21 -22.49
N GLY A 211 -16.44 -6.95 -22.82
CA GLY A 211 -16.45 -7.91 -23.93
C GLY A 211 -15.74 -9.22 -23.64
N LEU A 212 -15.37 -9.51 -22.38
CA LEU A 212 -14.66 -10.71 -21.96
C LEU A 212 -15.58 -11.80 -21.39
N GLU A 213 -16.90 -11.68 -21.56
CA GLU A 213 -17.86 -12.67 -21.12
C GLU A 213 -17.72 -13.98 -21.95
N LEU A 214 -17.95 -15.12 -21.30
CA LEU A 214 -17.86 -16.44 -21.94
C LEU A 214 -18.71 -16.50 -23.21
N GLY A 215 -18.15 -17.02 -24.31
CA GLY A 215 -18.77 -17.13 -25.62
C GLY A 215 -18.76 -15.84 -26.45
N LYS A 216 -18.32 -14.71 -25.92
CA LYS A 216 -18.17 -13.47 -26.68
C LYS A 216 -16.96 -13.52 -27.60
N THR A 217 -17.09 -12.82 -28.72
CA THR A 217 -15.99 -12.57 -29.65
C THR A 217 -15.59 -11.11 -29.56
N LEU A 218 -14.30 -10.86 -29.46
CA LEU A 218 -13.72 -9.50 -29.44
C LEU A 218 -12.60 -9.36 -30.46
N THR A 219 -12.35 -8.15 -30.91
CA THR A 219 -11.27 -7.84 -31.82
C THR A 219 -10.05 -7.38 -31.02
N LEU A 220 -8.96 -8.14 -31.09
CA LEU A 220 -7.67 -7.75 -30.51
C LEU A 220 -6.65 -7.63 -31.66
N GLY A 221 -6.08 -6.44 -31.81
CA GLY A 221 -5.35 -6.10 -33.03
C GLY A 221 -6.29 -6.11 -34.24
N SER A 222 -5.92 -6.80 -35.31
CA SER A 222 -6.74 -6.95 -36.51
C SER A 222 -7.53 -8.28 -36.58
N GLN A 223 -7.55 -9.04 -35.50
CA GLN A 223 -8.09 -10.40 -35.48
C GLN A 223 -9.21 -10.60 -34.45
N GLN A 224 -10.14 -11.46 -34.80
CA GLN A 224 -11.21 -11.85 -33.86
C GLN A 224 -10.78 -13.03 -32.98
N TRP A 225 -11.11 -12.90 -31.68
CA TRP A 225 -10.80 -13.88 -30.65
C TRP A 225 -12.07 -14.25 -29.90
N THR A 226 -12.25 -15.53 -29.61
CA THR A 226 -13.43 -16.01 -28.87
C THR A 226 -13.06 -16.37 -27.44
N VAL A 227 -13.83 -15.90 -26.48
CA VAL A 227 -13.66 -16.26 -25.07
C VAL A 227 -14.26 -17.64 -24.82
N VAL A 228 -13.45 -18.63 -24.49
CA VAL A 228 -13.88 -20.03 -24.30
C VAL A 228 -13.83 -20.50 -22.85
N GLY A 229 -13.18 -19.75 -21.97
CA GLY A 229 -13.10 -20.10 -20.56
C GLY A 229 -12.72 -18.92 -19.68
N VAL A 230 -12.85 -19.14 -18.37
CA VAL A 230 -12.44 -18.21 -17.33
C VAL A 230 -11.60 -18.96 -16.31
N PHE A 231 -10.46 -18.42 -15.95
CA PHE A 231 -9.60 -18.97 -14.90
C PHE A 231 -9.49 -18.03 -13.70
N ALA A 232 -9.06 -18.57 -12.57
CA ALA A 232 -8.69 -17.82 -11.38
C ALA A 232 -7.36 -18.36 -10.84
N SER A 233 -6.49 -17.44 -10.39
CA SER A 233 -5.19 -17.75 -9.78
C SER A 233 -5.02 -17.12 -8.40
N GLY A 234 -5.79 -16.06 -8.10
CA GLY A 234 -5.64 -15.27 -6.88
C GLY A 234 -4.36 -14.44 -6.85
N ASP A 235 -3.76 -14.16 -8.01
CA ASP A 235 -2.52 -13.41 -8.18
C ASP A 235 -2.57 -12.52 -9.45
N ALA A 236 -1.43 -11.99 -9.91
CA ALA A 236 -1.40 -11.07 -11.05
C ALA A 236 -1.88 -11.70 -12.36
N HIS A 237 -1.83 -13.02 -12.52
CA HIS A 237 -2.34 -13.68 -13.72
C HIS A 237 -3.86 -13.52 -13.86
N ASP A 238 -4.60 -13.27 -12.76
CA ASP A 238 -6.04 -12.97 -12.85
C ASP A 238 -6.33 -11.73 -13.74
N SER A 239 -5.33 -10.90 -14.00
CA SER A 239 -5.44 -9.70 -14.84
C SER A 239 -5.20 -9.98 -16.33
N GLU A 240 -4.84 -11.21 -16.70
CA GLU A 240 -4.38 -11.57 -18.03
C GLU A 240 -5.46 -12.32 -18.83
N MET A 241 -5.27 -12.34 -20.13
CA MET A 241 -5.96 -13.23 -21.07
C MET A 241 -4.93 -14.21 -21.62
N TRP A 242 -5.24 -15.50 -21.60
CA TRP A 242 -4.33 -16.57 -22.04
C TRP A 242 -4.80 -17.20 -23.34
N THR A 243 -3.85 -17.46 -24.23
CA THR A 243 -4.07 -18.13 -25.52
C THR A 243 -2.88 -19.00 -25.88
N ASP A 244 -2.97 -19.74 -26.98
CA ASP A 244 -1.85 -20.51 -27.52
C ASP A 244 -0.70 -19.61 -27.98
N ALA A 245 0.53 -19.91 -27.52
CA ALA A 245 1.72 -19.13 -27.85
C ALA A 245 2.02 -19.07 -29.35
N GLN A 246 1.77 -20.18 -30.06
CA GLN A 246 2.05 -20.25 -31.51
C GLN A 246 1.04 -19.41 -32.30
N THR A 247 -0.23 -19.48 -31.92
CA THR A 247 -1.31 -18.67 -32.51
C THR A 247 -1.05 -17.17 -32.28
N LEU A 248 -0.64 -16.80 -31.06
CA LEU A 248 -0.28 -15.42 -30.73
C LEU A 248 0.94 -14.95 -31.52
N ALA A 249 1.99 -15.78 -31.58
CA ALA A 249 3.21 -15.47 -32.32
C ALA A 249 2.93 -15.17 -33.81
N THR A 250 2.11 -16.00 -34.42
CA THR A 250 1.71 -15.82 -35.83
C THR A 250 0.88 -14.56 -36.02
N THR A 251 -0.07 -14.30 -35.12
CA THR A 251 -0.97 -13.13 -35.21
C THR A 251 -0.21 -11.81 -35.09
N TYR A 252 0.81 -11.74 -34.25
CA TYR A 252 1.59 -10.52 -33.99
C TYR A 252 3.00 -10.54 -34.63
N ASN A 253 3.25 -11.46 -35.56
CA ASN A 253 4.55 -11.59 -36.28
C ASN A 253 5.74 -11.70 -35.32
N ARG A 254 5.61 -12.52 -34.27
CA ARG A 254 6.68 -12.75 -33.30
C ARG A 254 7.48 -14.00 -33.66
N SER A 255 8.76 -13.85 -33.88
CA SER A 255 9.68 -14.95 -34.21
C SER A 255 10.34 -15.62 -33.00
N ALA A 256 10.24 -15.00 -31.81
CA ALA A 256 10.88 -15.43 -30.59
C ALA A 256 9.90 -15.37 -29.41
N TYR A 257 10.22 -16.07 -28.33
CA TYR A 257 9.52 -15.97 -27.04
C TYR A 257 10.10 -14.85 -26.18
N GLN A 258 9.35 -14.39 -25.20
CA GLN A 258 9.78 -13.34 -24.27
C GLN A 258 10.21 -13.93 -22.93
N SER A 259 9.60 -15.03 -22.52
CA SER A 259 9.99 -15.77 -21.32
C SER A 259 9.82 -17.26 -21.55
N ILE A 260 10.50 -18.05 -20.73
CA ILE A 260 10.26 -19.47 -20.59
C ILE A 260 10.00 -19.72 -19.12
N THR A 261 8.81 -20.24 -18.82
CA THR A 261 8.47 -20.63 -17.46
C THR A 261 8.63 -22.14 -17.33
N ALA A 262 9.38 -22.57 -16.32
CA ALA A 262 9.67 -23.98 -16.08
C ALA A 262 9.37 -24.38 -14.64
N ARG A 263 8.71 -25.51 -14.44
CA ARG A 263 8.53 -26.06 -13.11
C ARG A 263 9.76 -26.87 -12.73
N THR A 264 10.31 -26.59 -11.54
CA THR A 264 11.49 -27.27 -11.01
C THR A 264 11.11 -28.32 -9.95
N ALA A 265 12.00 -29.30 -9.72
CA ALA A 265 11.83 -30.30 -8.69
C ALA A 265 12.10 -29.73 -7.28
N GLY A 266 11.35 -28.69 -6.91
CA GLY A 266 11.49 -27.97 -5.65
C GLY A 266 12.72 -27.05 -5.60
N LYS A 267 13.07 -26.55 -4.40
CA LYS A 267 14.22 -25.64 -4.21
C LYS A 267 15.59 -26.25 -4.65
N PRO A 268 15.88 -27.53 -4.38
CA PRO A 268 17.12 -28.13 -4.88
C PRO A 268 17.16 -28.18 -6.40
N GLY A 269 16.04 -28.55 -7.04
CA GLY A 269 15.92 -28.58 -8.50
C GLY A 269 16.09 -27.18 -9.12
N PHE A 270 15.55 -26.13 -8.49
CA PHE A 270 15.77 -24.75 -8.94
C PHE A 270 17.25 -24.36 -8.90
N ALA A 271 17.95 -24.68 -7.81
CA ALA A 271 19.39 -24.39 -7.69
C ALA A 271 20.20 -25.13 -8.77
N GLN A 272 19.88 -26.41 -9.03
CA GLN A 272 20.50 -27.21 -10.07
C GLN A 272 20.22 -26.64 -11.48
N PHE A 273 18.99 -26.32 -11.77
CA PHE A 273 18.58 -25.71 -13.05
C PHE A 273 19.28 -24.37 -13.30
N LYS A 274 19.33 -23.50 -12.28
CA LYS A 274 20.03 -22.20 -12.35
C LYS A 274 21.54 -22.37 -12.57
N ALA A 275 22.17 -23.30 -11.87
CA ALA A 275 23.60 -23.58 -12.02
C ALA A 275 23.91 -24.14 -13.42
N ALA A 276 23.09 -25.06 -13.94
CA ALA A 276 23.24 -25.63 -15.27
C ALA A 276 23.06 -24.56 -16.37
N MET A 277 22.08 -23.65 -16.20
CA MET A 277 21.87 -22.54 -17.11
C MET A 277 23.09 -21.61 -17.14
N ALA A 278 23.66 -21.28 -15.99
CA ALA A 278 24.85 -20.41 -15.90
C ALA A 278 26.12 -21.07 -16.44
N ALA A 279 26.20 -22.40 -16.42
CA ALA A 279 27.35 -23.15 -16.89
C ALA A 279 27.43 -23.30 -18.43
N ASP A 280 26.31 -23.13 -19.14
CA ASP A 280 26.28 -23.24 -20.62
C ASP A 280 26.49 -21.86 -21.26
N PRO A 281 27.63 -21.60 -21.89
CA PRO A 281 27.95 -20.31 -22.48
C PRO A 281 27.07 -19.92 -23.68
N ARG A 282 26.31 -20.86 -24.22
CA ARG A 282 25.32 -20.63 -25.28
C ARG A 282 24.05 -19.95 -24.74
N LEU A 283 23.77 -20.14 -23.44
CA LEU A 283 22.59 -19.64 -22.74
C LEU A 283 22.95 -18.34 -22.03
N LYS A 284 22.82 -17.21 -22.73
CA LYS A 284 22.97 -15.87 -22.13
C LYS A 284 21.65 -15.42 -21.51
N LEU A 285 21.17 -16.17 -20.51
CA LEU A 285 19.86 -16.04 -19.92
C LEU A 285 19.96 -15.88 -18.41
N ASP A 286 19.03 -15.13 -17.83
CA ASP A 286 18.88 -14.99 -16.40
C ASP A 286 17.71 -15.86 -15.91
N VAL A 287 17.86 -16.42 -14.71
CA VAL A 287 16.85 -17.29 -14.09
C VAL A 287 16.56 -16.80 -12.69
N ASP A 288 15.29 -16.51 -12.46
CA ASP A 288 14.75 -16.23 -11.12
C ASP A 288 13.58 -17.19 -10.82
N THR A 289 13.20 -17.31 -9.55
CA THR A 289 11.88 -17.91 -9.25
C THR A 289 10.79 -16.95 -9.68
N THR A 290 9.63 -17.44 -10.12
CA THR A 290 8.50 -16.57 -10.53
C THR A 290 8.11 -15.63 -9.39
N ARG A 291 8.09 -16.11 -8.14
CA ARG A 291 7.85 -15.27 -6.95
C ARG A 291 8.86 -14.13 -6.82
N ALA A 292 10.16 -14.41 -6.96
CA ALA A 292 11.19 -13.38 -6.85
C ALA A 292 11.10 -12.35 -7.97
N TYR A 293 10.81 -12.81 -9.19
CA TYR A 293 10.64 -11.95 -10.37
C TYR A 293 9.47 -10.96 -10.18
N TYR A 294 8.28 -11.46 -9.88
CA TYR A 294 7.10 -10.60 -9.67
C TYR A 294 7.24 -9.72 -8.44
N GLY A 295 7.83 -10.23 -7.36
CA GLY A 295 8.11 -9.45 -6.15
C GLY A 295 9.01 -8.25 -6.41
N LYS A 296 10.06 -8.39 -7.24
CA LYS A 296 10.93 -7.29 -7.66
C LYS A 296 10.16 -6.23 -8.47
N GLN A 297 9.26 -6.66 -9.35
CA GLN A 297 8.44 -5.73 -10.15
C GLN A 297 7.50 -4.86 -9.29
N GLY A 298 6.94 -5.42 -8.22
CA GLY A 298 6.06 -4.69 -7.31
C GLY A 298 6.77 -3.66 -6.46
N GLY A 299 8.05 -3.88 -6.14
CA GLY A 299 8.79 -3.05 -5.19
C GLY A 299 8.95 -1.59 -5.61
N GLY A 300 9.19 -1.33 -6.89
CA GLY A 300 9.37 0.03 -7.42
C GLY A 300 8.10 0.87 -7.29
N LEU A 301 6.98 0.36 -7.78
CA LEU A 301 5.69 1.07 -7.73
C LEU A 301 5.17 1.22 -6.29
N ASN A 302 5.30 0.18 -5.47
CA ASN A 302 4.94 0.27 -4.05
C ASN A 302 5.74 1.35 -3.32
N LYS A 303 7.05 1.46 -3.56
CA LYS A 303 7.89 2.52 -3.00
C LYS A 303 7.42 3.91 -3.44
N LEU A 304 7.11 4.08 -4.71
CA LEU A 304 6.60 5.34 -5.26
C LEU A 304 5.25 5.73 -4.63
N ILE A 305 4.29 4.79 -4.57
CA ILE A 305 2.99 5.01 -3.92
C ILE A 305 3.17 5.36 -2.44
N SER A 306 4.07 4.65 -1.73
CA SER A 306 4.35 4.92 -0.32
C SER A 306 4.96 6.30 -0.10
N ILE A 307 5.89 6.74 -0.96
CA ILE A 307 6.45 8.09 -0.89
C ILE A 307 5.37 9.14 -1.14
N LEU A 308 4.60 9.00 -2.22
CA LEU A 308 3.51 9.92 -2.54
C LEU A 308 2.47 9.98 -1.42
N GLY A 309 2.04 8.83 -0.91
CA GLY A 309 1.09 8.75 0.20
C GLY A 309 1.60 9.41 1.47
N THR A 310 2.88 9.22 1.79
CA THR A 310 3.53 9.85 2.94
C THR A 310 3.65 11.38 2.75
N VAL A 311 4.03 11.85 1.57
CA VAL A 311 4.14 13.29 1.26
C VAL A 311 2.78 13.96 1.32
N ILE A 312 1.75 13.37 0.69
CA ILE A 312 0.37 13.89 0.74
C ILE A 312 -0.13 13.89 2.18
N GLY A 313 0.06 12.79 2.91
CA GLY A 313 -0.28 12.68 4.32
C GLY A 313 0.40 13.74 5.17
N ALA A 314 1.67 14.04 4.93
CA ALA A 314 2.42 15.08 5.64
C ALA A 314 1.87 16.49 5.36
N ILE A 315 1.55 16.80 4.10
CA ILE A 315 0.94 18.09 3.73
C ILE A 315 -0.42 18.25 4.42
N MET A 316 -1.27 17.21 4.37
CA MET A 316 -2.57 17.23 5.04
C MET A 316 -2.42 17.33 6.57
N ALA A 317 -1.41 16.66 7.15
CA ALA A 317 -1.12 16.71 8.58
C ALA A 317 -0.76 18.13 9.03
N VAL A 318 0.00 18.87 8.24
CA VAL A 318 0.27 20.30 8.51
C VAL A 318 -1.03 21.08 8.58
N GLY A 319 -1.95 20.90 7.63
CA GLY A 319 -3.27 21.54 7.66
C GLY A 319 -4.08 21.16 8.91
N ALA A 320 -4.09 19.87 9.27
CA ALA A 320 -4.78 19.38 10.46
C ALA A 320 -4.17 19.92 11.77
N VAL A 321 -2.85 20.07 11.85
CA VAL A 321 -2.15 20.70 12.99
C VAL A 321 -2.59 22.17 13.13
N PHE A 322 -2.63 22.94 12.03
CA PHE A 322 -3.11 24.31 12.09
C PHE A 322 -4.58 24.41 12.52
N GLY A 323 -5.45 23.52 12.01
CA GLY A 323 -6.84 23.41 12.45
C GLY A 323 -6.96 23.11 13.94
N ALA A 324 -6.19 22.14 14.43
CA ALA A 324 -6.14 21.76 15.82
C ALA A 324 -5.61 22.90 16.71
N LEU A 325 -4.53 23.57 16.30
CA LEU A 325 -3.98 24.73 17.00
C LEU A 325 -5.03 25.83 17.14
N ASN A 326 -5.68 26.21 16.04
CA ASN A 326 -6.70 27.30 16.06
C ASN A 326 -7.86 26.93 16.99
N THR A 327 -8.38 25.73 16.89
CA THR A 327 -9.48 25.23 17.71
C THR A 327 -9.09 25.16 19.19
N MET A 328 -7.88 24.68 19.50
CA MET A 328 -7.40 24.59 20.87
C MET A 328 -7.07 25.94 21.49
N TYR A 329 -6.56 26.91 20.71
CA TYR A 329 -6.40 28.27 21.19
C TYR A 329 -7.75 28.92 21.53
N ALA A 330 -8.78 28.73 20.70
CA ALA A 330 -10.13 29.17 21.01
C ALA A 330 -10.69 28.50 22.29
N ALA A 331 -10.51 27.16 22.40
CA ALA A 331 -10.92 26.41 23.59
C ALA A 331 -10.21 26.86 24.88
N VAL A 332 -8.93 27.21 24.82
CA VAL A 332 -8.19 27.76 25.96
C VAL A 332 -8.69 29.16 26.30
N ALA A 333 -8.97 30.00 25.31
CA ALA A 333 -9.48 31.36 25.53
C ALA A 333 -10.86 31.37 26.22
N THR A 334 -11.79 30.52 25.76
CA THR A 334 -13.13 30.40 26.38
C THR A 334 -13.09 29.86 27.81
N ARG A 335 -12.01 29.15 28.19
CA ARG A 335 -11.82 28.55 29.53
C ARG A 335 -10.75 29.25 30.35
N ALA A 336 -10.33 30.43 29.95
CA ALA A 336 -9.25 31.16 30.62
C ALA A 336 -9.56 31.39 32.13
N ARG A 337 -10.81 31.72 32.47
CA ARG A 337 -11.29 31.87 33.85
C ARG A 337 -11.24 30.53 34.65
N GLU A 338 -11.69 29.42 34.09
CA GLU A 338 -11.63 28.10 34.74
C GLU A 338 -10.17 27.72 35.00
N ILE A 339 -9.28 27.92 34.02
CA ILE A 339 -7.84 27.64 34.14
C ILE A 339 -7.20 28.53 35.22
N ALA A 340 -7.55 29.80 35.24
CA ALA A 340 -7.07 30.73 36.25
C ALA A 340 -7.56 30.34 37.67
N THR A 341 -8.81 29.94 37.82
CA THR A 341 -9.37 29.45 39.09
C THR A 341 -8.64 28.20 39.56
N MET A 342 -8.44 27.23 38.69
CA MET A 342 -7.67 26.01 39.06
C MET A 342 -6.24 26.39 39.52
N ARG A 343 -5.59 27.35 38.86
CA ARG A 343 -4.26 27.81 39.25
C ARG A 343 -4.27 28.59 40.57
N ALA A 344 -5.30 29.36 40.84
CA ALA A 344 -5.46 30.10 42.11
C ALA A 344 -5.63 29.16 43.31
N ILE A 345 -6.30 28.02 43.13
CA ILE A 345 -6.45 27.00 44.21
C ILE A 345 -5.28 26.03 44.29
N GLY A 346 -4.16 26.27 43.55
CA GLY A 346 -2.90 25.55 43.73
C GLY A 346 -2.50 24.56 42.63
N PHE A 347 -3.22 24.44 41.51
CA PHE A 347 -2.77 23.67 40.37
C PHE A 347 -1.59 24.38 39.71
N ARG A 348 -0.42 23.73 39.67
CA ARG A 348 0.76 24.23 39.01
C ARG A 348 0.58 24.17 37.47
N GLY A 349 1.46 24.82 36.73
CA GLY A 349 1.40 24.84 35.25
C GLY A 349 1.47 23.47 34.59
N LEU A 350 2.27 22.54 35.13
CA LEU A 350 2.42 21.20 34.58
C LEU A 350 1.09 20.38 34.55
N PRO A 351 0.29 20.28 35.61
CA PRO A 351 -1.03 19.67 35.57
C PRO A 351 -1.97 20.25 34.52
N VAL A 352 -1.93 21.57 34.29
CA VAL A 352 -2.75 22.23 33.25
C VAL A 352 -2.30 21.83 31.85
N ILE A 353 -0.97 21.84 31.61
CA ILE A 353 -0.41 21.37 30.31
C ILE A 353 -0.83 19.95 30.04
N MET A 354 -0.61 19.06 31.01
CA MET A 354 -0.93 17.62 30.85
C MET A 354 -2.42 17.39 30.66
N ALA A 355 -3.30 18.13 31.33
CA ALA A 355 -4.73 18.01 31.15
C ALA A 355 -5.17 18.36 29.72
N LEU A 356 -4.67 19.49 29.17
CA LEU A 356 -4.96 19.90 27.81
C LEU A 356 -4.34 18.96 26.78
N MET A 357 -3.14 18.43 27.06
CA MET A 357 -2.51 17.43 26.20
C MET A 357 -3.33 16.13 26.16
N LEU A 358 -3.84 15.66 27.31
CA LEU A 358 -4.69 14.47 27.35
C LEU A 358 -6.02 14.69 26.60
N GLU A 359 -6.60 15.88 26.68
CA GLU A 359 -7.81 16.24 25.92
C GLU A 359 -7.55 16.19 24.41
N THR A 360 -6.46 16.82 23.92
CA THR A 360 -6.10 16.77 22.51
C THR A 360 -5.71 15.40 22.01
N MET A 361 -5.01 14.62 22.82
CA MET A 361 -4.65 13.23 22.50
C MET A 361 -5.88 12.34 22.40
N LEU A 362 -6.90 12.55 23.25
CA LEU A 362 -8.18 11.84 23.16
C LEU A 362 -8.90 12.17 21.84
N LEU A 363 -8.98 13.46 21.46
CA LEU A 363 -9.58 13.87 20.19
C LEU A 363 -8.81 13.30 19.00
N ALA A 364 -7.47 13.30 19.07
CA ALA A 364 -6.62 12.71 18.05
C ALA A 364 -6.79 11.19 17.95
N LEU A 365 -6.91 10.51 19.07
CA LEU A 365 -7.21 9.07 19.12
C LEU A 365 -8.56 8.77 18.45
N LEU A 366 -9.61 9.52 18.79
CA LEU A 366 -10.93 9.37 18.17
C LEU A 366 -10.88 9.64 16.66
N GLY A 367 -10.18 10.69 16.25
CA GLY A 367 -9.97 11.00 14.82
C GLY A 367 -9.19 9.90 14.11
N GLY A 368 -8.12 9.39 14.71
CA GLY A 368 -7.32 8.30 14.15
C GLY A 368 -8.10 6.99 14.02
N LEU A 369 -8.88 6.63 15.04
CA LEU A 369 -9.74 5.45 15.01
C LEU A 369 -10.86 5.59 13.96
N LEU A 370 -11.50 6.75 13.90
CA LEU A 370 -12.56 7.02 12.92
C LEU A 370 -12.01 6.98 11.50
N GLY A 371 -10.88 7.64 11.23
CA GLY A 371 -10.22 7.64 9.92
C GLY A 371 -9.75 6.26 9.50
N GLY A 372 -9.15 5.50 10.43
CA GLY A 372 -8.75 4.12 10.20
C GLY A 372 -9.94 3.19 9.92
N LEU A 373 -11.03 3.34 10.69
CA LEU A 373 -12.26 2.56 10.49
C LEU A 373 -12.91 2.86 9.14
N ILE A 374 -13.01 4.14 8.75
CA ILE A 374 -13.54 4.54 7.44
C ILE A 374 -12.66 3.95 6.33
N ALA A 375 -11.33 4.10 6.44
CA ALA A 375 -10.41 3.54 5.46
C ALA A 375 -10.55 2.02 5.34
N TRP A 376 -10.69 1.31 6.46
CA TRP A 376 -10.91 -0.14 6.46
C TRP A 376 -12.26 -0.51 5.83
N ALA A 377 -13.33 0.15 6.22
CA ALA A 377 -14.69 -0.19 5.75
C ALA A 377 -14.88 0.09 4.26
N VAL A 378 -14.25 1.16 3.73
CA VAL A 378 -14.40 1.58 2.34
C VAL A 378 -13.42 0.88 1.42
N PHE A 379 -12.16 0.76 1.83
CA PHE A 379 -11.09 0.34 0.92
C PHE A 379 -10.65 -1.12 1.10
N ASN A 380 -10.84 -1.75 2.25
CA ASN A 380 -10.36 -3.13 2.43
C ASN A 380 -11.09 -4.10 1.50
N GLY A 381 -10.33 -4.78 0.64
CA GLY A 381 -10.89 -5.67 -0.39
C GLY A 381 -11.44 -4.97 -1.63
N TYR A 382 -11.38 -3.63 -1.71
CA TYR A 382 -11.79 -2.91 -2.91
C TYR A 382 -10.85 -3.23 -4.07
N THR A 383 -11.40 -3.68 -5.20
CA THR A 383 -10.65 -4.12 -6.37
C THR A 383 -10.42 -2.97 -7.33
N VAL A 384 -9.18 -2.75 -7.69
CA VAL A 384 -8.76 -1.75 -8.68
C VAL A 384 -7.75 -2.34 -9.63
N SER A 385 -7.45 -1.62 -10.70
CA SER A 385 -6.33 -1.92 -11.59
C SER A 385 -5.39 -0.72 -11.68
N THR A 386 -4.11 -1.00 -11.87
CA THR A 386 -3.09 0.01 -12.15
C THR A 386 -2.08 -0.51 -13.15
N LEU A 387 -1.38 0.39 -13.82
CA LEU A 387 -0.35 0.02 -14.78
C LEU A 387 0.85 -0.62 -14.07
N GLY A 388 1.17 -1.85 -14.45
CA GLY A 388 2.36 -2.57 -13.99
C GLY A 388 3.60 -2.25 -14.85
N ASN A 389 4.75 -2.85 -14.49
CA ASN A 389 6.02 -2.64 -15.18
C ASN A 389 6.02 -3.15 -16.65
N ASN A 390 5.13 -4.08 -16.99
CA ASN A 390 4.95 -4.58 -18.36
C ASN A 390 4.03 -3.69 -19.21
N PHE A 391 3.71 -2.48 -18.75
CA PHE A 391 2.79 -1.54 -19.40
C PHE A 391 1.37 -2.10 -19.58
N SER A 392 0.99 -3.11 -18.82
CA SER A 392 -0.35 -3.68 -18.77
C SER A 392 -1.00 -3.46 -17.40
N GLN A 393 -2.33 -3.44 -17.38
CA GLN A 393 -3.10 -3.32 -16.14
C GLN A 393 -2.94 -4.57 -15.28
N VAL A 394 -2.63 -4.35 -14.02
CA VAL A 394 -2.62 -5.38 -12.97
C VAL A 394 -3.78 -5.11 -12.04
N VAL A 395 -4.68 -6.06 -11.94
CA VAL A 395 -5.84 -6.01 -11.04
C VAL A 395 -5.41 -6.50 -9.66
N PHE A 396 -5.74 -5.75 -8.62
CA PHE A 396 -5.41 -6.11 -7.25
C PHE A 396 -6.46 -5.58 -6.27
N GLN A 397 -6.43 -6.07 -5.05
CA GLN A 397 -7.31 -5.59 -4.00
C GLN A 397 -6.52 -4.76 -2.98
N PHE A 398 -7.10 -3.68 -2.51
CA PHE A 398 -6.55 -2.91 -1.40
C PHE A 398 -6.47 -3.80 -0.16
N LYS A 399 -5.35 -3.73 0.53
CA LYS A 399 -5.12 -4.50 1.75
C LYS A 399 -4.87 -3.55 2.91
N VAL A 400 -5.90 -3.33 3.73
CA VAL A 400 -5.76 -2.55 4.97
C VAL A 400 -5.31 -3.48 6.08
N SER A 401 -4.00 -3.50 6.33
CA SER A 401 -3.41 -4.33 7.39
C SER A 401 -3.46 -3.64 8.76
N PRO A 402 -3.41 -4.39 9.88
CA PRO A 402 -3.30 -3.81 11.22
C PRO A 402 -2.10 -2.87 11.38
N GLU A 403 -0.99 -3.15 10.68
CA GLU A 403 0.21 -2.28 10.69
C GLU A 403 -0.06 -0.92 10.07
N LEU A 404 -0.89 -0.85 9.01
CA LEU A 404 -1.30 0.42 8.40
C LEU A 404 -2.22 1.22 9.33
N LEU A 405 -3.17 0.56 9.98
CA LEU A 405 -4.04 1.20 10.97
C LEU A 405 -3.22 1.75 12.13
N TRP A 406 -2.24 0.99 12.58
CA TRP A 406 -1.31 1.45 13.62
C TRP A 406 -0.46 2.63 13.16
N SER A 407 0.04 2.60 11.92
CA SER A 407 0.76 3.73 11.34
C SER A 407 -0.12 4.99 11.27
N GLY A 408 -1.36 4.86 10.81
CA GLY A 408 -2.34 5.95 10.81
C GLY A 408 -2.60 6.52 12.20
N LEU A 409 -2.70 5.65 13.20
CA LEU A 409 -2.88 6.06 14.61
C LEU A 409 -1.66 6.83 15.13
N LYS A 410 -0.43 6.42 14.78
CA LYS A 410 0.78 7.18 15.13
C LYS A 410 0.75 8.60 14.53
N TRP A 411 0.34 8.72 13.28
CA TRP A 411 0.16 10.03 12.65
C TRP A 411 -0.88 10.88 13.37
N ALA A 412 -2.04 10.31 13.71
CA ALA A 412 -3.09 11.01 14.46
C ALA A 412 -2.56 11.55 15.79
N LEU A 413 -1.92 10.69 16.58
CA LEU A 413 -1.36 11.06 17.88
C LEU A 413 -0.24 12.10 17.76
N GLY A 414 0.59 12.02 16.72
CA GLY A 414 1.60 13.04 16.42
C GLY A 414 0.99 14.41 16.11
N ILE A 415 -0.07 14.45 15.29
CA ILE A 415 -0.82 15.68 15.00
C ILE A 415 -1.44 16.24 16.28
N GLY A 416 -2.06 15.40 17.11
CA GLY A 416 -2.64 15.79 18.39
C GLY A 416 -1.61 16.35 19.37
N LEU A 417 -0.42 15.74 19.43
CA LEU A 417 0.67 16.18 20.27
C LEU A 417 1.14 17.58 19.88
N VAL A 418 1.42 17.80 18.60
CA VAL A 418 1.87 19.12 18.09
C VAL A 418 0.76 20.15 18.19
N GLY A 419 -0.47 19.80 17.81
CA GLY A 419 -1.63 20.71 17.85
C GLY A 419 -2.05 21.11 19.26
N GLY A 420 -1.81 20.24 20.27
CA GLY A 420 -2.12 20.52 21.67
C GLY A 420 -1.03 21.25 22.44
N LEU A 421 0.24 21.06 22.08
CA LEU A 421 1.39 21.47 22.89
C LEU A 421 1.46 23.01 23.07
N PHE A 422 1.37 23.77 21.99
CA PHE A 422 1.49 25.23 22.06
C PHE A 422 0.33 25.90 22.80
N PRO A 423 -0.95 25.56 22.54
CA PRO A 423 -2.07 26.06 23.33
C PRO A 423 -1.95 25.69 24.82
N ALA A 424 -1.50 24.46 25.14
CA ALA A 424 -1.31 24.02 26.51
C ALA A 424 -0.21 24.81 27.24
N LEU A 425 0.91 25.07 26.58
CA LEU A 425 1.99 25.91 27.12
C LEU A 425 1.52 27.35 27.34
N ARG A 426 0.73 27.91 26.41
CA ARG A 426 0.16 29.26 26.57
C ARG A 426 -0.81 29.32 27.77
N ALA A 427 -1.69 28.33 27.89
CA ALA A 427 -2.64 28.21 29.00
C ALA A 427 -1.93 28.22 30.37
N ALA A 428 -0.84 27.47 30.50
CA ALA A 428 -0.05 27.39 31.73
C ALA A 428 0.69 28.71 32.08
N ARG A 429 0.89 29.60 31.11
CA ARG A 429 1.57 30.90 31.29
C ARG A 429 0.62 32.08 31.45
N LEU A 430 -0.71 31.88 31.34
CA LEU A 430 -1.70 32.96 31.51
C LEU A 430 -1.56 33.61 32.89
N PRO A 431 -1.48 34.97 33.01
CA PRO A 431 -1.48 35.62 34.30
C PRO A 431 -2.84 35.47 34.99
N ILE A 432 -2.82 34.96 36.25
CA ILE A 432 -4.05 34.64 37.00
C ILE A 432 -4.91 35.90 37.19
N THR A 433 -4.28 37.04 37.52
CA THR A 433 -4.97 38.29 37.76
C THR A 433 -5.69 38.87 36.55
N THR A 434 -5.09 38.74 35.36
CA THR A 434 -5.68 39.21 34.11
C THR A 434 -6.85 38.29 33.69
N ALA A 435 -6.66 36.99 33.75
CA ALA A 435 -7.66 36.01 33.34
C ALA A 435 -8.92 35.95 34.24
N LEU A 436 -8.81 36.38 35.49
CA LEU A 436 -9.95 36.52 36.41
C LEU A 436 -10.72 37.85 36.23
N ARG A 437 -10.10 38.84 35.59
CA ARG A 437 -10.69 40.16 35.36
C ARG A 437 -11.34 40.36 33.99
N GLU A 438 -10.97 39.54 33.02
CA GLU A 438 -11.64 39.55 31.72
C GLU A 438 -13.10 39.05 31.88
N VAL A 439 -14.04 39.96 31.66
CA VAL A 439 -15.50 39.77 31.71
C VAL A 439 -15.96 39.26 30.35
#